data_d43830e442409e836b095c8f7ebb4a2f
#
_entry.id   d43830e442409e836b095c8f7ebb4a2f
#
_cell.length_a   1.000
_cell.length_b   1.000
_cell.length_c   1.000
_cell.angle_alpha   90.00
_cell.angle_beta   90.00
_cell.angle_gamma   90.00
#
_symmetry.space_group_name_H-M   'P 1'
#
loop_
_entity.id
_entity.type
_entity.pdbx_description
1 polymer ?
#
loop_
_entity_poly.entity_id
_entity_poly.type
_entity_poly.pdbx_seq_one_letter_code
_entity_poly.pdbx_strand_id
1 'polypeptide(L)'
;MSRFEDIDLARLGGLPDLFPANYEAEVDAIRASFVARWNAKRAINSALPAADTLFLENNSTLTLIEECAWRVTLAKQQYNDAVRAVMLASTWGIYLEQRASEFGLTRRVIDPGNPQAIPPVPAILESDEELRRRRQMAVEAVSTAGPYGAYIWWALEAHPQIKSVAVYGPESGLVDPGEVLVIVLDKRGDGTAPQAVLDAVSSKLSAATVRPLTDRPVYVEAAEVIAYDVSVKLTVLPGPDNELVRQRALARVTAHVTDRHKAGATVTVSGIAAAASIVDERGKALIEMVEVLLPAANIVPGPKEAAFAQSITVTTDVLNDLVL
;
A
#
# COMPACT_ATOMS: atom_id res chain seq x y z
N MET A 1 15.96 -16.73 -2.74
CA MET A 1 14.97 -15.72 -2.31
C MET A 1 15.65 -14.75 -1.37
N SER A 2 15.52 -13.46 -1.59
CA SER A 2 15.93 -12.46 -0.59
C SER A 2 15.16 -12.73 0.69
N ARG A 3 15.85 -12.80 1.83
CA ARG A 3 15.21 -13.00 3.14
C ARG A 3 14.52 -11.74 3.68
N PHE A 4 14.69 -10.62 2.97
CA PHE A 4 14.09 -9.36 3.31
C PHE A 4 12.76 -9.22 2.55
N GLU A 5 11.67 -9.25 3.27
CA GLU A 5 10.32 -8.93 2.77
C GLU A 5 9.85 -7.65 3.43
N ASP A 6 9.31 -6.74 2.63
CA ASP A 6 8.67 -5.53 3.17
C ASP A 6 7.47 -5.92 4.04
N ILE A 7 7.33 -5.26 5.16
CA ILE A 7 6.11 -5.38 5.96
C ILE A 7 5.02 -4.59 5.26
N ASP A 8 4.02 -5.29 4.74
CA ASP A 8 2.83 -4.67 4.18
C ASP A 8 1.98 -4.07 5.30
N LEU A 9 2.16 -2.78 5.54
CA LEU A 9 1.42 -2.06 6.59
C LEU A 9 -0.09 -1.98 6.32
N ALA A 10 -0.53 -2.17 5.07
CA ALA A 10 -1.95 -2.20 4.74
C ALA A 10 -2.67 -3.41 5.36
N ARG A 11 -1.92 -4.49 5.66
CA ARG A 11 -2.46 -5.68 6.35
C ARG A 11 -2.74 -5.48 7.83
N LEU A 12 -2.25 -4.39 8.44
CA LEU A 12 -2.52 -4.12 9.85
C LEU A 12 -3.98 -3.75 10.12
N GLY A 13 -4.78 -3.56 9.06
CA GLY A 13 -6.13 -3.03 9.18
C GLY A 13 -6.14 -1.54 9.54
N GLY A 14 -7.29 -0.90 9.41
CA GLY A 14 -7.44 0.49 9.84
C GLY A 14 -7.29 0.60 11.36
N LEU A 15 -6.59 1.63 11.83
CA LEU A 15 -6.55 1.95 13.25
C LEU A 15 -7.99 2.26 13.71
N PRO A 16 -8.47 1.59 14.76
CA PRO A 16 -9.76 1.96 15.34
C PRO A 16 -9.70 3.39 15.86
N ASP A 17 -10.86 4.05 15.84
CA ASP A 17 -10.97 5.37 16.43
C ASP A 17 -10.67 5.29 17.93
N LEU A 18 -9.69 6.06 18.40
CA LEU A 18 -9.34 6.16 19.80
C LEU A 18 -10.50 6.80 20.60
N PHE A 19 -11.17 7.75 19.96
CA PHE A 19 -12.35 8.41 20.50
C PHE A 19 -13.51 8.21 19.51
N PRO A 20 -14.51 7.37 19.83
CA PRO A 20 -15.68 7.20 18.99
C PRO A 20 -16.39 8.55 18.79
N ALA A 21 -16.48 8.99 17.53
CA ALA A 21 -17.09 10.27 17.15
C ALA A 21 -18.52 10.00 16.64
N ASN A 22 -19.45 9.82 17.58
CA ASN A 22 -20.88 9.62 17.29
C ASN A 22 -21.65 10.84 17.78
N TYR A 23 -22.17 11.65 16.85
CA TYR A 23 -22.89 12.89 17.15
C TYR A 23 -24.13 12.65 18.02
N GLU A 24 -24.97 11.68 17.70
CA GLU A 24 -26.18 11.39 18.46
C GLU A 24 -25.89 10.99 19.91
N ALA A 25 -24.84 10.15 20.08
CA ALA A 25 -24.41 9.76 21.43
C ALA A 25 -23.89 10.96 22.25
N GLU A 26 -23.24 11.94 21.59
CA GLU A 26 -22.79 13.17 22.26
C GLU A 26 -23.98 14.07 22.64
N VAL A 27 -24.96 14.20 21.76
CA VAL A 27 -26.21 14.95 22.07
C VAL A 27 -26.89 14.34 23.29
N ASP A 28 -27.07 13.02 23.30
CA ASP A 28 -27.72 12.33 24.43
C ASP A 28 -26.93 12.48 25.74
N ALA A 29 -25.60 12.35 25.68
CA ALA A 29 -24.75 12.49 26.86
C ALA A 29 -24.78 13.92 27.45
N ILE A 30 -24.70 14.93 26.57
CA ILE A 30 -24.75 16.34 26.98
C ILE A 30 -26.16 16.67 27.53
N ARG A 31 -27.20 16.18 26.87
CA ARG A 31 -28.60 16.36 27.34
C ARG A 31 -28.80 15.72 28.72
N ALA A 32 -28.37 14.49 28.93
CA ALA A 32 -28.45 13.81 30.21
C ALA A 32 -27.71 14.57 31.32
N SER A 33 -26.49 15.03 31.03
CA SER A 33 -25.70 15.85 31.97
C SER A 33 -26.38 17.17 32.31
N PHE A 34 -26.94 17.85 31.30
CA PHE A 34 -27.69 19.09 31.48
C PHE A 34 -28.93 18.87 32.39
N VAL A 35 -29.73 17.84 32.09
CA VAL A 35 -30.92 17.49 32.88
C VAL A 35 -30.56 17.23 34.35
N ALA A 36 -29.52 16.46 34.60
CA ALA A 36 -29.04 16.16 35.95
C ALA A 36 -28.70 17.46 36.74
N ARG A 37 -27.90 18.34 36.10
CA ARG A 37 -27.50 19.63 36.68
C ARG A 37 -28.69 20.59 36.88
N TRP A 38 -29.60 20.62 35.90
CA TRP A 38 -30.79 21.43 35.97
C TRP A 38 -31.73 21.02 37.11
N ASN A 39 -31.95 19.71 37.27
CA ASN A 39 -32.78 19.15 38.36
C ASN A 39 -32.15 19.42 39.73
N ALA A 40 -30.80 19.39 39.85
CA ALA A 40 -30.14 19.81 41.08
C ALA A 40 -30.39 21.29 41.41
N LYS A 41 -30.33 22.19 40.42
CA LYS A 41 -30.69 23.61 40.60
C LYS A 41 -32.17 23.80 40.97
N ARG A 42 -33.03 23.02 40.35
CA ARG A 42 -34.46 23.04 40.60
C ARG A 42 -34.87 22.58 42.02
N ALA A 43 -34.08 21.64 42.56
CA ALA A 43 -34.26 21.22 43.97
C ALA A 43 -33.98 22.34 44.97
N ILE A 44 -33.14 23.33 44.61
CA ILE A 44 -32.86 24.53 45.41
C ILE A 44 -33.87 25.62 45.13
N ASN A 45 -34.31 25.79 43.87
CA ASN A 45 -35.23 26.81 43.42
C ASN A 45 -36.40 26.19 42.61
N SER A 46 -37.51 25.91 43.27
CA SER A 46 -38.68 25.28 42.67
C SER A 46 -39.43 26.17 41.63
N ALA A 47 -39.09 27.47 41.52
CA ALA A 47 -39.65 28.35 40.50
C ALA A 47 -39.08 28.10 39.11
N LEU A 48 -37.96 27.32 38.96
CA LEU A 48 -37.41 26.97 37.69
C LEU A 48 -38.32 25.97 36.93
N PRO A 49 -38.48 26.12 35.60
CA PRO A 49 -39.33 25.24 34.81
C PRO A 49 -38.83 23.80 34.82
N ALA A 50 -39.68 22.83 34.47
CA ALA A 50 -39.30 21.44 34.31
C ALA A 50 -38.30 21.27 33.13
N ALA A 51 -37.35 20.33 33.25
CA ALA A 51 -36.34 20.15 32.22
C ALA A 51 -36.93 19.83 30.83
N ASP A 52 -38.04 19.11 30.79
CA ASP A 52 -38.72 18.68 29.56
C ASP A 52 -39.19 19.87 28.70
N THR A 53 -39.56 20.99 29.36
CA THR A 53 -39.99 22.20 28.64
C THR A 53 -38.84 22.95 27.97
N LEU A 54 -37.59 22.61 28.30
CA LEU A 54 -36.39 23.22 27.71
C LEU A 54 -35.93 22.53 26.42
N PHE A 55 -36.55 21.40 26.05
CA PHE A 55 -36.16 20.61 24.88
C PHE A 55 -37.22 20.63 23.76
N LEU A 56 -38.06 21.64 23.73
CA LEU A 56 -38.94 21.86 22.59
C LEU A 56 -38.15 22.35 21.39
N GLU A 57 -38.54 21.96 20.17
CA GLU A 57 -37.82 22.25 18.92
C GLU A 57 -37.45 23.72 18.72
N ASN A 58 -38.27 24.63 19.24
CA ASN A 58 -38.04 26.07 19.15
C ASN A 58 -37.23 26.65 20.33
N ASN A 59 -36.68 25.82 21.20
CA ASN A 59 -35.92 26.29 22.36
C ASN A 59 -34.44 26.39 22.07
N SER A 60 -33.84 27.54 22.35
CA SER A 60 -32.39 27.78 22.17
C SER A 60 -31.50 26.81 22.97
N THR A 61 -32.05 26.21 24.05
CA THR A 61 -31.30 25.20 24.83
C THR A 61 -30.97 23.95 24.01
N LEU A 62 -31.93 23.48 23.21
CA LEU A 62 -31.68 22.31 22.32
C LEU A 62 -30.61 22.65 21.30
N THR A 63 -30.73 23.79 20.60
CA THR A 63 -29.73 24.24 19.62
C THR A 63 -28.34 24.39 20.24
N LEU A 64 -28.26 24.88 21.49
CA LEU A 64 -26.95 24.99 22.17
C LEU A 64 -26.38 23.62 22.50
N ILE A 65 -27.17 22.63 22.89
CA ILE A 65 -26.73 21.26 23.14
C ILE A 65 -26.22 20.62 21.85
N GLU A 66 -26.95 20.80 20.75
CA GLU A 66 -26.55 20.31 19.42
C GLU A 66 -25.24 20.92 18.95
N GLU A 67 -25.05 22.24 19.10
CA GLU A 67 -23.80 22.91 18.77
C GLU A 67 -22.64 22.43 19.64
N CYS A 68 -22.84 22.23 20.95
CA CYS A 68 -21.85 21.67 21.84
C CYS A 68 -21.48 20.24 21.43
N ALA A 69 -22.45 19.40 21.11
CA ALA A 69 -22.25 18.03 20.65
C ALA A 69 -21.46 17.99 19.33
N TRP A 70 -21.80 18.89 18.40
CA TRP A 70 -21.05 19.03 17.14
C TRP A 70 -19.58 19.36 17.39
N ARG A 71 -19.28 20.32 18.24
CA ARG A 71 -17.91 20.70 18.58
C ARG A 71 -17.12 19.60 19.26
N VAL A 72 -17.76 18.83 20.16
CA VAL A 72 -17.14 17.68 20.81
C VAL A 72 -16.85 16.59 19.79
N THR A 73 -17.80 16.30 18.90
CA THR A 73 -17.61 15.30 17.82
C THR A 73 -16.46 15.71 16.90
N LEU A 74 -16.42 16.99 16.48
CA LEU A 74 -15.35 17.52 15.65
C LEU A 74 -13.98 17.42 16.36
N ALA A 75 -13.92 17.76 17.64
CA ALA A 75 -12.69 17.62 18.41
C ALA A 75 -12.21 16.17 18.50
N LYS A 76 -13.12 15.21 18.71
CA LYS A 76 -12.81 13.77 18.71
C LYS A 76 -12.25 13.31 17.36
N GLN A 77 -12.85 13.78 16.26
CA GLN A 77 -12.34 13.49 14.91
C GLN A 77 -10.92 14.06 14.73
N GLN A 78 -10.69 15.30 15.14
CA GLN A 78 -9.36 15.93 15.06
C GLN A 78 -8.32 15.18 15.89
N TYR A 79 -8.66 14.65 17.07
CA TYR A 79 -7.76 13.81 17.86
C TYR A 79 -7.45 12.49 17.16
N ASN A 80 -8.45 11.82 16.59
CA ASN A 80 -8.26 10.60 15.83
C ASN A 80 -7.34 10.84 14.62
N ASP A 81 -7.54 11.93 13.90
CA ASP A 81 -6.71 12.30 12.74
C ASP A 81 -5.27 12.66 13.16
N ALA A 82 -5.10 13.34 14.29
CA ALA A 82 -3.77 13.61 14.83
C ALA A 82 -3.01 12.32 15.19
N VAL A 83 -3.69 11.32 15.77
CA VAL A 83 -3.10 10.01 16.06
C VAL A 83 -2.71 9.29 14.76
N ARG A 84 -3.60 9.29 13.76
CA ARG A 84 -3.32 8.70 12.45
C ARG A 84 -2.14 9.36 11.74
N ALA A 85 -2.00 10.68 11.87
CA ALA A 85 -0.91 11.44 11.27
C ALA A 85 0.48 11.06 11.84
N VAL A 86 0.54 10.58 13.08
CA VAL A 86 1.80 10.16 13.72
C VAL A 86 2.17 8.70 13.38
N MET A 87 1.20 7.84 13.11
CA MET A 87 1.43 6.42 12.84
C MET A 87 1.92 6.19 11.40
N LEU A 88 3.04 5.48 11.21
CA LEU A 88 3.61 5.25 9.88
C LEU A 88 2.62 4.56 8.91
N ALA A 89 1.78 3.66 9.39
CA ALA A 89 0.81 2.95 8.57
C ALA A 89 -0.30 3.86 8.00
N SER A 90 -0.66 4.93 8.71
CA SER A 90 -1.80 5.79 8.37
C SER A 90 -1.43 7.25 8.08
N THR A 91 -0.16 7.65 8.25
CA THR A 91 0.30 9.02 7.97
C THR A 91 0.28 9.34 6.47
N TRP A 92 0.13 10.60 6.11
CA TRP A 92 0.02 11.06 4.73
C TRP A 92 0.66 12.44 4.51
N GLY A 93 0.94 12.78 3.24
CA GLY A 93 1.39 14.10 2.81
C GLY A 93 2.58 14.61 3.61
N ILE A 94 2.48 15.85 4.10
CA ILE A 94 3.55 16.51 4.85
C ILE A 94 3.93 15.79 6.16
N TYR A 95 2.99 15.14 6.82
CA TYR A 95 3.26 14.37 8.04
C TYR A 95 4.15 13.16 7.74
N LEU A 96 3.90 12.49 6.60
CA LEU A 96 4.76 11.40 6.14
C LEU A 96 6.15 11.92 5.75
N GLU A 97 6.25 13.08 5.12
CA GLU A 97 7.54 13.71 4.80
C GLU A 97 8.35 14.02 6.05
N GLN A 98 7.70 14.52 7.11
CA GLN A 98 8.35 14.73 8.41
C GLN A 98 8.85 13.40 9.00
N ARG A 99 8.07 12.33 8.92
CA ARG A 99 8.49 10.99 9.36
C ARG A 99 9.64 10.42 8.51
N ALA A 100 9.67 10.74 7.23
CA ALA A 100 10.74 10.33 6.31
C ALA A 100 12.04 11.12 6.57
N SER A 101 11.94 12.41 6.92
CA SER A 101 13.10 13.27 7.21
C SER A 101 13.93 12.81 8.41
N GLU A 102 13.37 12.04 9.36
CA GLU A 102 14.10 11.40 10.46
C GLU A 102 15.25 10.51 9.97
N PHE A 103 15.14 9.99 8.75
CA PHE A 103 16.14 9.16 8.07
C PHE A 103 16.83 9.90 6.93
N GLY A 104 16.71 11.22 6.87
CA GLY A 104 17.30 12.03 5.80
C GLY A 104 16.62 11.84 4.44
N LEU A 105 15.41 11.27 4.38
CA LEU A 105 14.67 11.06 3.15
C LEU A 105 13.85 12.28 2.78
N THR A 106 13.86 12.59 1.49
CA THR A 106 12.97 13.57 0.85
C THR A 106 12.14 12.88 -0.21
N ARG A 107 10.96 13.43 -0.51
CA ARG A 107 10.11 12.92 -1.59
C ARG A 107 10.83 13.06 -2.92
N ARG A 108 10.87 11.99 -3.70
CA ARG A 108 11.54 11.96 -5.01
C ARG A 108 10.69 12.65 -6.08
N VAL A 109 11.36 13.31 -7.01
CA VAL A 109 10.75 13.73 -8.27
C VAL A 109 10.90 12.58 -9.26
N ILE A 110 9.79 11.97 -9.63
CA ILE A 110 9.75 10.85 -10.59
C ILE A 110 9.86 11.36 -12.02
N ASP A 111 9.10 12.44 -12.31
CA ASP A 111 9.17 13.18 -13.58
C ASP A 111 9.19 14.68 -13.23
N PRO A 112 10.21 15.43 -13.68
CA PRO A 112 10.29 16.86 -13.43
C PRO A 112 9.19 17.65 -14.16
N GLY A 113 8.44 17.03 -15.09
CA GLY A 113 7.46 17.70 -15.92
C GLY A 113 8.10 18.71 -16.86
N ASN A 114 7.28 19.60 -17.43
CA ASN A 114 7.74 20.70 -18.26
C ASN A 114 6.92 21.96 -17.99
N PRO A 115 7.40 22.89 -17.15
CA PRO A 115 6.70 24.12 -16.84
C PRO A 115 6.61 25.11 -18.03
N GLN A 116 7.42 24.90 -19.07
CA GLN A 116 7.42 25.73 -20.29
C GLN A 116 6.48 25.19 -21.38
N ALA A 117 5.87 24.01 -21.17
CA ALA A 117 4.88 23.46 -22.10
C ALA A 117 3.57 24.26 -22.04
N ILE A 118 2.76 24.17 -23.12
CA ILE A 118 1.44 24.80 -23.20
C ILE A 118 0.40 23.68 -23.46
N PRO A 119 -0.44 23.30 -22.46
CA PRO A 119 -0.44 23.74 -21.06
C PRO A 119 0.79 23.25 -20.29
N PRO A 120 1.18 23.90 -19.18
CA PRO A 120 2.29 23.46 -18.34
C PRO A 120 2.05 22.04 -17.81
N VAL A 121 3.09 21.18 -17.88
CA VAL A 121 3.06 19.82 -17.35
C VAL A 121 3.69 19.85 -15.94
N PRO A 122 2.91 19.57 -14.88
CA PRO A 122 3.44 19.56 -13.52
C PRO A 122 4.42 18.40 -13.30
N ALA A 123 5.32 18.57 -12.34
CA ALA A 123 6.19 17.49 -11.89
C ALA A 123 5.39 16.37 -11.21
N ILE A 124 5.75 15.13 -11.49
CA ILE A 124 5.22 13.94 -10.82
C ILE A 124 6.14 13.59 -9.67
N LEU A 125 5.59 13.62 -8.47
CA LEU A 125 6.31 13.26 -7.24
C LEU A 125 6.02 11.80 -6.86
N GLU A 126 6.93 11.25 -6.07
CA GLU A 126 6.75 9.95 -5.43
C GLU A 126 5.45 9.89 -4.62
N SER A 127 4.72 8.79 -4.72
CA SER A 127 3.48 8.58 -3.97
C SER A 127 3.73 8.42 -2.46
N ASP A 128 2.71 8.64 -1.64
CA ASP A 128 2.78 8.40 -0.19
C ASP A 128 3.11 6.95 0.13
N GLU A 129 2.62 6.01 -0.66
CA GLU A 129 2.89 4.60 -0.48
C GLU A 129 4.35 4.23 -0.75
N GLU A 130 4.93 4.75 -1.84
CA GLU A 130 6.34 4.55 -2.15
C GLU A 130 7.26 5.21 -1.11
N LEU A 131 6.95 6.45 -0.67
CA LEU A 131 7.70 7.14 0.37
C LEU A 131 7.62 6.40 1.71
N ARG A 132 6.45 5.89 2.08
CA ARG A 132 6.24 5.09 3.30
C ARG A 132 7.08 3.81 3.27
N ARG A 133 7.08 3.12 2.15
CA ARG A 133 7.88 1.91 1.94
C ARG A 133 9.38 2.23 2.06
N ARG A 134 9.86 3.29 1.41
CA ARG A 134 11.25 3.75 1.53
C ARG A 134 11.60 4.09 2.97
N ARG A 135 10.75 4.84 3.66
CA ARG A 135 10.97 5.17 5.06
C ARG A 135 11.04 3.93 5.96
N GLN A 136 10.23 2.92 5.69
CA GLN A 136 10.24 1.66 6.43
C GLN A 136 11.56 0.91 6.23
N MET A 137 12.04 0.85 5.00
CA MET A 137 13.29 0.18 4.65
C MET A 137 14.54 0.97 5.09
N ALA A 138 14.42 2.27 5.33
CA ALA A 138 15.56 3.13 5.69
C ALA A 138 16.28 2.71 6.99
N VAL A 139 15.62 1.96 7.86
CA VAL A 139 16.22 1.36 9.06
C VAL A 139 17.38 0.43 8.70
N GLU A 140 17.29 -0.26 7.57
CA GLU A 140 18.33 -1.16 7.08
C GLU A 140 19.63 -0.43 6.71
N ALA A 141 19.53 0.85 6.29
CA ALA A 141 20.68 1.68 5.95
C ALA A 141 21.61 1.97 7.13
N VAL A 142 21.09 1.90 8.36
CA VAL A 142 21.85 2.19 9.58
C VAL A 142 22.81 1.06 9.93
N SER A 143 22.61 -0.12 9.38
CA SER A 143 23.47 -1.27 9.65
C SER A 143 24.81 -1.15 8.93
N THR A 144 25.92 -1.17 9.69
CA THR A 144 27.29 -1.12 9.17
C THR A 144 27.86 -2.48 8.78
N ALA A 145 27.16 -3.57 9.11
CA ALA A 145 27.64 -4.95 8.88
C ALA A 145 27.32 -5.50 7.49
N GLY A 146 26.62 -4.73 6.63
CA GLY A 146 26.25 -5.15 5.28
C GLY A 146 25.26 -6.32 5.22
N PRO A 147 24.13 -6.30 5.99
CA PRO A 147 23.09 -7.29 5.82
C PRO A 147 22.39 -7.14 4.48
N TYR A 148 21.65 -8.17 4.06
CA TYR A 148 20.88 -8.15 2.80
C TYR A 148 20.02 -6.89 2.63
N GLY A 149 19.32 -6.47 3.68
CA GLY A 149 18.47 -5.29 3.68
C GLY A 149 19.23 -4.01 3.35
N ALA A 150 20.46 -3.85 3.85
CA ALA A 150 21.30 -2.69 3.53
C ALA A 150 21.68 -2.64 2.05
N TYR A 151 22.07 -3.77 1.44
CA TYR A 151 22.35 -3.82 0.00
C TYR A 151 21.10 -3.50 -0.83
N ILE A 152 19.95 -4.07 -0.48
CA ILE A 152 18.68 -3.79 -1.15
C ILE A 152 18.35 -2.29 -1.04
N TRP A 153 18.46 -1.73 0.16
CA TRP A 153 18.20 -0.31 0.40
C TRP A 153 19.08 0.59 -0.45
N TRP A 154 20.40 0.43 -0.37
CA TRP A 154 21.33 1.27 -1.10
C TRP A 154 21.21 1.12 -2.62
N ALA A 155 20.90 -0.08 -3.10
CA ALA A 155 20.62 -0.30 -4.52
C ALA A 155 19.34 0.45 -4.96
N LEU A 156 18.25 0.34 -4.21
CA LEU A 156 16.99 1.07 -4.50
C LEU A 156 17.17 2.59 -4.42
N GLU A 157 18.06 3.09 -3.54
CA GLU A 157 18.37 4.51 -3.44
C GLU A 157 19.28 5.01 -4.58
N ALA A 158 19.94 4.13 -5.33
CA ALA A 158 20.84 4.53 -6.40
C ALA A 158 20.11 5.15 -7.61
N HIS A 159 18.88 4.66 -7.93
CA HIS A 159 18.14 5.16 -9.08
C HIS A 159 16.61 5.00 -8.91
N PRO A 160 15.79 6.04 -9.22
CA PRO A 160 14.34 6.02 -8.99
C PRO A 160 13.58 5.01 -9.87
N GLN A 161 14.15 4.59 -10.99
CA GLN A 161 13.52 3.64 -11.91
C GLN A 161 13.72 2.17 -11.50
N ILE A 162 14.41 1.89 -10.42
CA ILE A 162 14.55 0.52 -9.93
C ILE A 162 13.24 0.06 -9.31
N LYS A 163 12.72 -1.08 -9.79
CA LYS A 163 11.50 -1.72 -9.30
C LYS A 163 11.77 -2.62 -8.10
N SER A 164 12.74 -3.51 -8.26
CA SER A 164 13.13 -4.46 -7.21
C SER A 164 14.60 -4.85 -7.35
N VAL A 165 15.14 -5.31 -6.23
CA VAL A 165 16.52 -5.76 -6.13
C VAL A 165 16.53 -7.10 -5.40
N ALA A 166 17.27 -8.07 -5.91
CA ALA A 166 17.60 -9.31 -5.20
C ALA A 166 19.09 -9.35 -4.92
N VAL A 167 19.48 -9.82 -3.74
CA VAL A 167 20.87 -9.88 -3.29
C VAL A 167 21.20 -11.31 -2.94
N TYR A 168 22.35 -11.78 -3.42
CA TYR A 168 22.84 -13.14 -3.21
C TYR A 168 24.26 -13.11 -2.68
N GLY A 169 24.48 -13.78 -1.56
CA GLY A 169 25.80 -14.03 -0.99
C GLY A 169 26.31 -15.44 -1.33
N PRO A 170 27.47 -15.81 -0.79
CA PRO A 170 28.11 -17.11 -1.04
C PRO A 170 27.24 -18.32 -0.70
N GLU A 171 26.32 -18.20 0.26
CA GLU A 171 25.41 -19.26 0.65
C GLU A 171 24.42 -19.65 -0.48
N SER A 172 24.26 -18.80 -1.49
CA SER A 172 23.43 -19.09 -2.67
C SER A 172 24.12 -20.02 -3.68
N GLY A 173 25.44 -20.15 -3.58
CA GLY A 173 26.27 -20.87 -4.56
C GLY A 173 26.45 -20.14 -5.90
N LEU A 174 26.01 -18.88 -6.01
CA LEU A 174 26.10 -18.07 -7.22
C LEU A 174 27.36 -17.22 -7.28
N VAL A 175 28.03 -17.02 -6.17
CA VAL A 175 29.24 -16.21 -6.01
C VAL A 175 30.20 -16.86 -5.03
N ASP A 176 31.48 -16.50 -5.13
CA ASP A 176 32.54 -16.97 -4.26
C ASP A 176 32.49 -16.34 -2.85
N PRO A 177 33.15 -16.95 -1.85
CA PRO A 177 33.26 -16.36 -0.53
C PRO A 177 33.82 -14.93 -0.55
N GLY A 178 33.09 -14.00 0.08
CA GLY A 178 33.41 -12.57 0.12
C GLY A 178 32.84 -11.75 -1.04
N GLU A 179 32.16 -12.36 -1.98
CA GLU A 179 31.51 -11.70 -3.10
C GLU A 179 29.98 -11.54 -2.83
N VAL A 180 29.39 -10.53 -3.45
CA VAL A 180 27.94 -10.27 -3.41
C VAL A 180 27.45 -10.02 -4.82
N LEU A 181 26.37 -10.69 -5.19
CA LEU A 181 25.65 -10.47 -6.45
C LEU A 181 24.35 -9.74 -6.20
N VAL A 182 24.15 -8.65 -6.93
CA VAL A 182 22.94 -7.81 -6.87
C VAL A 182 22.25 -7.87 -8.22
N ILE A 183 21.02 -8.38 -8.24
CA ILE A 183 20.19 -8.46 -9.45
C ILE A 183 19.19 -7.32 -9.41
N VAL A 184 19.17 -6.53 -10.47
CA VAL A 184 18.36 -5.30 -10.57
C VAL A 184 17.25 -5.48 -11.60
N LEU A 185 16.03 -5.11 -11.24
CA LEU A 185 14.86 -5.04 -12.12
C LEU A 185 14.40 -3.59 -12.26
N ASP A 186 14.23 -3.12 -13.50
CA ASP A 186 13.76 -1.76 -13.81
C ASP A 186 12.21 -1.67 -13.77
N LYS A 187 11.66 -0.47 -13.56
CA LYS A 187 10.20 -0.20 -13.62
C LYS A 187 9.69 -0.15 -15.06
N ARG A 188 10.55 0.13 -16.02
CA ARG A 188 10.21 0.39 -17.43
C ARG A 188 10.26 -0.88 -18.27
N GLY A 189 9.40 -0.93 -19.30
CA GLY A 189 9.39 -2.01 -20.27
C GLY A 189 9.10 -3.36 -19.63
N ASP A 190 9.91 -4.34 -19.99
CA ASP A 190 9.82 -5.71 -19.48
C ASP A 190 10.57 -5.91 -18.15
N GLY A 191 11.21 -4.86 -17.63
CA GLY A 191 11.99 -4.91 -16.40
C GLY A 191 13.49 -5.04 -16.58
N THR A 192 13.99 -5.20 -17.79
CA THR A 192 15.44 -5.27 -18.06
C THR A 192 16.10 -3.93 -17.72
N ALA A 193 17.03 -3.94 -16.77
CA ALA A 193 17.71 -2.73 -16.33
C ALA A 193 18.76 -2.27 -17.38
N PRO A 194 18.70 -1.00 -17.85
CA PRO A 194 19.70 -0.44 -18.74
C PRO A 194 21.06 -0.31 -18.03
N GLN A 195 22.15 -0.32 -18.81
CA GLN A 195 23.53 -0.23 -18.28
C GLN A 195 23.72 0.99 -17.36
N ALA A 196 23.14 2.14 -17.70
CA ALA A 196 23.24 3.35 -16.86
C ALA A 196 22.66 3.16 -15.45
N VAL A 197 21.62 2.34 -15.30
CA VAL A 197 21.02 2.01 -13.99
C VAL A 197 21.96 1.06 -13.22
N LEU A 198 22.53 0.06 -13.90
CA LEU A 198 23.49 -0.86 -13.30
C LEU A 198 24.75 -0.14 -12.83
N ASP A 199 25.27 0.80 -13.62
CA ASP A 199 26.43 1.62 -13.28
C ASP A 199 26.15 2.51 -12.05
N ALA A 200 24.94 3.09 -11.96
CA ALA A 200 24.53 3.87 -10.81
C ALA A 200 24.48 3.03 -9.52
N VAL A 201 23.92 1.81 -9.61
CA VAL A 201 23.88 0.87 -8.48
C VAL A 201 25.28 0.44 -8.08
N SER A 202 26.11 0.05 -9.03
CA SER A 202 27.50 -0.36 -8.78
C SER A 202 28.32 0.76 -8.12
N SER A 203 28.20 1.99 -8.63
CA SER A 203 28.87 3.16 -8.05
C SER A 203 28.40 3.43 -6.61
N LYS A 204 27.09 3.32 -6.34
CA LYS A 204 26.52 3.53 -5.00
C LYS A 204 26.98 2.48 -4.01
N LEU A 205 26.94 1.19 -4.39
CA LEU A 205 27.33 0.08 -3.52
C LEU A 205 28.85 -0.01 -3.31
N SER A 206 29.65 0.53 -4.23
CA SER A 206 31.11 0.60 -4.12
C SER A 206 31.60 1.80 -3.31
N ALA A 207 30.73 2.76 -2.97
CA ALA A 207 31.11 3.96 -2.22
C ALA A 207 31.68 3.59 -0.83
N ALA A 208 32.76 4.22 -0.42
CA ALA A 208 33.44 3.94 0.85
C ALA A 208 32.56 4.14 2.10
N THR A 209 31.50 4.97 2.00
CA THR A 209 30.53 5.21 3.05
C THR A 209 29.43 4.18 3.13
N VAL A 210 29.29 3.31 2.13
CA VAL A 210 28.21 2.32 2.00
C VAL A 210 28.75 0.90 2.08
N ARG A 211 29.88 0.67 1.40
CA ARG A 211 30.48 -0.66 1.28
C ARG A 211 31.05 -1.15 2.63
N PRO A 212 30.70 -2.37 3.08
CA PRO A 212 31.43 -3.02 4.16
C PRO A 212 32.93 -3.16 3.84
N LEU A 213 33.76 -3.22 4.85
CA LEU A 213 35.20 -3.47 4.69
C LEU A 213 35.39 -4.89 4.15
N THR A 214 35.46 -5.01 2.84
CA THR A 214 35.74 -6.26 2.11
C THR A 214 36.61 -5.94 0.88
N ASP A 215 37.49 -6.83 0.55
CA ASP A 215 38.37 -6.69 -0.64
C ASP A 215 37.67 -7.14 -1.93
N ARG A 216 36.52 -7.83 -1.81
CA ARG A 216 35.81 -8.39 -2.96
C ARG A 216 34.78 -7.40 -3.53
N PRO A 217 34.64 -7.36 -4.86
CA PRO A 217 33.67 -6.48 -5.52
C PRO A 217 32.23 -6.94 -5.29
N VAL A 218 31.31 -5.98 -5.43
CA VAL A 218 29.88 -6.25 -5.57
C VAL A 218 29.57 -6.33 -7.06
N TYR A 219 29.05 -7.46 -7.50
CA TYR A 219 28.61 -7.65 -8.89
C TYR A 219 27.17 -7.16 -9.03
N VAL A 220 26.89 -6.40 -10.07
CA VAL A 220 25.56 -5.87 -10.38
C VAL A 220 25.14 -6.31 -11.76
N GLU A 221 24.06 -7.06 -11.86
CA GLU A 221 23.53 -7.59 -13.11
C GLU A 221 22.05 -7.24 -13.28
N ALA A 222 21.59 -7.14 -14.53
CA ALA A 222 20.17 -7.04 -14.83
C ALA A 222 19.48 -8.39 -14.60
N ALA A 223 18.22 -8.38 -14.18
CA ALA A 223 17.41 -9.59 -14.17
C ALA A 223 17.19 -10.11 -15.59
N GLU A 224 17.26 -11.42 -15.77
CA GLU A 224 16.86 -12.11 -17.01
C GLU A 224 15.32 -12.23 -17.02
N VAL A 225 14.68 -11.76 -18.10
CA VAL A 225 13.23 -11.68 -18.15
C VAL A 225 12.65 -12.92 -18.83
N ILE A 226 11.77 -13.63 -18.12
CA ILE A 226 10.96 -14.73 -18.65
C ILE A 226 9.56 -14.18 -18.96
N ALA A 227 9.29 -13.96 -20.25
CA ALA A 227 7.99 -13.51 -20.71
C ALA A 227 6.96 -14.64 -20.68
N TYR A 228 5.72 -14.33 -20.22
CA TYR A 228 4.60 -15.26 -20.26
C TYR A 228 3.28 -14.51 -20.45
N ASP A 229 2.24 -15.26 -20.85
CA ASP A 229 0.90 -14.74 -21.03
C ASP A 229 -0.01 -15.19 -19.89
N VAL A 230 -0.98 -14.34 -19.54
CA VAL A 230 -2.03 -14.66 -18.59
C VAL A 230 -3.39 -14.63 -19.31
N SER A 231 -4.09 -15.75 -19.24
CA SER A 231 -5.45 -15.86 -19.76
C SER A 231 -6.34 -16.53 -18.71
N VAL A 232 -7.37 -15.80 -18.29
CA VAL A 232 -8.30 -16.24 -17.26
C VAL A 232 -9.73 -16.19 -17.81
N LYS A 233 -10.46 -17.27 -17.65
CA LYS A 233 -11.88 -17.35 -17.96
C LYS A 233 -12.68 -17.41 -16.67
N LEU A 234 -13.67 -16.52 -16.55
CA LEU A 234 -14.55 -16.42 -15.39
C LEU A 234 -15.96 -16.86 -15.76
N THR A 235 -16.55 -17.73 -14.96
CA THR A 235 -17.99 -18.03 -15.02
C THR A 235 -18.68 -17.19 -13.95
N VAL A 236 -19.46 -16.19 -14.39
CA VAL A 236 -20.10 -15.19 -13.51
C VAL A 236 -21.52 -15.64 -13.19
N LEU A 237 -21.93 -15.46 -11.93
CA LEU A 237 -23.32 -15.73 -11.51
C LEU A 237 -24.29 -14.74 -12.16
N PRO A 238 -25.54 -15.15 -12.47
CA PRO A 238 -26.55 -14.25 -13.01
C PRO A 238 -26.84 -13.08 -12.07
N GLY A 239 -26.96 -11.87 -12.63
CA GLY A 239 -27.37 -10.66 -11.91
C GLY A 239 -26.34 -9.54 -11.82
N PRO A 240 -25.03 -9.78 -11.54
CA PRO A 240 -24.01 -8.73 -11.59
C PRO A 240 -23.75 -8.24 -13.03
N ASP A 241 -23.32 -6.99 -13.16
CA ASP A 241 -22.78 -6.46 -14.42
C ASP A 241 -21.47 -7.21 -14.75
N ASN A 242 -21.52 -8.04 -15.78
CA ASN A 242 -20.40 -8.89 -16.21
C ASN A 242 -19.17 -8.07 -16.58
N GLU A 243 -19.37 -6.92 -17.20
CA GLU A 243 -18.24 -6.06 -17.61
C GLU A 243 -17.55 -5.45 -16.39
N LEU A 244 -18.29 -5.02 -15.39
CA LEU A 244 -17.74 -4.52 -14.14
C LEU A 244 -16.96 -5.62 -13.38
N VAL A 245 -17.50 -6.84 -13.33
CA VAL A 245 -16.82 -7.99 -12.73
C VAL A 245 -15.53 -8.30 -13.48
N ARG A 246 -15.57 -8.33 -14.82
CA ARG A 246 -14.40 -8.54 -15.67
C ARG A 246 -13.31 -7.49 -15.42
N GLN A 247 -13.67 -6.21 -15.38
CA GLN A 247 -12.71 -5.11 -15.14
C GLN A 247 -12.07 -5.20 -13.74
N ARG A 248 -12.86 -5.51 -12.72
CA ARG A 248 -12.35 -5.71 -11.37
C ARG A 248 -11.39 -6.90 -11.28
N ALA A 249 -11.73 -8.02 -11.94
CA ALA A 249 -10.86 -9.19 -12.00
C ALA A 249 -9.56 -8.86 -12.73
N LEU A 250 -9.65 -8.20 -13.90
CA LEU A 250 -8.48 -7.77 -14.66
C LEU A 250 -7.54 -6.89 -13.83
N ALA A 251 -8.09 -5.89 -13.12
CA ALA A 251 -7.29 -5.02 -12.26
C ALA A 251 -6.56 -5.79 -11.15
N ARG A 252 -7.25 -6.74 -10.49
CA ARG A 252 -6.67 -7.56 -9.42
C ARG A 252 -5.62 -8.54 -9.93
N VAL A 253 -5.87 -9.19 -11.06
CA VAL A 253 -4.90 -10.09 -11.70
C VAL A 253 -3.66 -9.28 -12.13
N THR A 254 -3.85 -8.11 -12.74
CA THR A 254 -2.75 -7.21 -13.14
C THR A 254 -1.93 -6.80 -11.93
N ALA A 255 -2.55 -6.39 -10.83
CA ALA A 255 -1.86 -6.04 -9.60
C ALA A 255 -1.06 -7.22 -9.04
N HIS A 256 -1.65 -8.43 -9.03
CA HIS A 256 -0.99 -9.64 -8.55
C HIS A 256 0.25 -9.98 -9.37
N VAL A 257 0.15 -10.04 -10.70
CA VAL A 257 1.30 -10.40 -11.56
C VAL A 257 2.38 -9.31 -11.54
N THR A 258 1.98 -8.04 -11.40
CA THR A 258 2.91 -6.93 -11.24
C THR A 258 3.69 -7.01 -9.92
N ASP A 259 3.03 -7.42 -8.84
CA ASP A 259 3.72 -7.67 -7.56
C ASP A 259 4.66 -8.87 -7.63
N ARG A 260 4.33 -9.91 -8.42
CA ARG A 260 5.19 -11.08 -8.63
C ARG A 260 6.34 -10.83 -9.60
N HIS A 261 6.35 -9.74 -10.34
CA HIS A 261 7.46 -9.37 -11.23
C HIS A 261 8.67 -8.87 -10.40
N LYS A 262 9.38 -9.81 -9.80
CA LYS A 262 10.59 -9.65 -8.98
C LYS A 262 11.52 -10.82 -9.26
N ALA A 263 12.84 -10.63 -9.14
CA ALA A 263 13.82 -11.72 -9.36
C ALA A 263 13.57 -12.89 -8.39
N GLY A 264 13.53 -14.11 -8.91
CA GLY A 264 13.30 -15.35 -8.17
C GLY A 264 11.87 -15.53 -7.63
N ALA A 265 10.93 -14.65 -7.98
CA ALA A 265 9.55 -14.73 -7.48
C ALA A 265 8.72 -15.69 -8.33
N THR A 266 8.18 -16.73 -7.69
CA THR A 266 7.31 -17.71 -8.35
C THR A 266 5.94 -17.12 -8.64
N VAL A 267 5.45 -17.34 -9.87
CA VAL A 267 4.06 -17.06 -10.26
C VAL A 267 3.28 -18.37 -10.26
N THR A 268 2.30 -18.49 -9.38
CA THR A 268 1.50 -19.70 -9.24
C THR A 268 0.15 -19.54 -9.93
N VAL A 269 -0.33 -20.59 -10.58
CA VAL A 269 -1.68 -20.67 -11.19
C VAL A 269 -2.75 -20.42 -10.13
N SER A 270 -2.59 -20.98 -8.93
CA SER A 270 -3.51 -20.76 -7.81
C SER A 270 -3.53 -19.31 -7.32
N GLY A 271 -2.38 -18.61 -7.34
CA GLY A 271 -2.28 -17.20 -7.00
C GLY A 271 -3.03 -16.31 -8.00
N ILE A 272 -2.93 -16.59 -9.29
CA ILE A 272 -3.69 -15.91 -10.34
C ILE A 272 -5.19 -16.17 -10.16
N ALA A 273 -5.60 -17.43 -9.91
CA ALA A 273 -7.00 -17.78 -9.68
C ALA A 273 -7.57 -17.07 -8.44
N ALA A 274 -6.81 -17.02 -7.34
CA ALA A 274 -7.21 -16.32 -6.13
C ALA A 274 -7.34 -14.80 -6.36
N ALA A 275 -6.44 -14.21 -7.14
CA ALA A 275 -6.51 -12.79 -7.51
C ALA A 275 -7.74 -12.48 -8.37
N ALA A 276 -8.12 -13.38 -9.28
CA ALA A 276 -9.28 -13.24 -10.15
C ALA A 276 -10.61 -13.42 -9.41
N SER A 277 -10.63 -14.11 -8.26
CA SER A 277 -11.83 -14.34 -7.46
C SER A 277 -12.33 -13.05 -6.81
N ILE A 278 -13.58 -12.66 -7.10
CA ILE A 278 -14.22 -11.45 -6.60
C ILE A 278 -15.40 -11.81 -5.71
N VAL A 279 -15.50 -11.09 -4.59
CA VAL A 279 -16.66 -11.13 -3.69
C VAL A 279 -17.33 -9.77 -3.67
N ASP A 280 -18.63 -9.72 -3.35
CA ASP A 280 -19.36 -8.49 -3.11
C ASP A 280 -19.00 -7.88 -1.76
N GLU A 281 -19.59 -6.71 -1.44
CA GLU A 281 -19.39 -6.01 -0.16
C GLU A 281 -19.84 -6.83 1.06
N ARG A 282 -20.67 -7.85 0.85
CA ARG A 282 -21.19 -8.76 1.88
C ARG A 282 -20.38 -10.06 1.98
N GLY A 283 -19.29 -10.17 1.20
CA GLY A 283 -18.46 -11.37 1.15
C GLY A 283 -19.03 -12.53 0.32
N LYS A 284 -20.11 -12.30 -0.45
CA LYS A 284 -20.67 -13.33 -1.34
C LYS A 284 -19.89 -13.36 -2.65
N ALA A 285 -19.56 -14.58 -3.12
CA ALA A 285 -18.88 -14.76 -4.41
C ALA A 285 -19.75 -14.25 -5.56
N LEU A 286 -19.14 -13.48 -6.47
CA LEU A 286 -19.75 -13.02 -7.72
C LEU A 286 -19.39 -13.95 -8.89
N ILE A 287 -18.39 -14.80 -8.70
CA ILE A 287 -17.83 -15.71 -9.68
C ILE A 287 -18.03 -17.13 -9.17
N GLU A 288 -18.65 -17.99 -9.98
CA GLU A 288 -18.83 -19.41 -9.68
C GLU A 288 -17.55 -20.20 -9.93
N MET A 289 -16.88 -19.95 -11.05
CA MET A 289 -15.68 -20.67 -11.43
C MET A 289 -14.64 -19.74 -12.04
N VAL A 290 -13.37 -19.93 -11.65
CA VAL A 290 -12.20 -19.30 -12.23
C VAL A 290 -11.35 -20.37 -12.90
N GLU A 291 -11.18 -20.27 -14.20
CA GLU A 291 -10.33 -21.14 -14.99
C GLU A 291 -9.13 -20.36 -15.52
N VAL A 292 -7.92 -20.75 -15.10
CA VAL A 292 -6.68 -20.16 -15.62
C VAL A 292 -6.23 -20.99 -16.82
N LEU A 293 -6.37 -20.42 -18.00
CA LEU A 293 -5.99 -21.08 -19.27
C LEU A 293 -4.47 -20.96 -19.51
N LEU A 294 -3.91 -19.81 -19.16
CA LEU A 294 -2.48 -19.52 -19.21
C LEU A 294 -2.05 -18.75 -17.95
N PRO A 295 -0.88 -19.05 -17.38
CA PRO A 295 0.02 -20.16 -17.73
C PRO A 295 -0.55 -21.52 -17.34
N ALA A 296 -0.24 -22.58 -18.11
CA ALA A 296 -0.71 -23.94 -17.85
C ALA A 296 -0.07 -24.59 -16.59
N ALA A 297 1.05 -24.06 -16.14
CA ALA A 297 1.78 -24.52 -14.95
C ALA A 297 2.39 -23.33 -14.20
N ASN A 298 2.79 -23.55 -12.95
CA ASN A 298 3.51 -22.54 -12.19
C ASN A 298 4.82 -22.15 -12.89
N ILE A 299 5.10 -20.83 -12.93
CA ILE A 299 6.37 -20.31 -13.42
C ILE A 299 7.27 -20.14 -12.21
N VAL A 300 8.41 -20.85 -12.24
CA VAL A 300 9.40 -20.82 -11.15
C VAL A 300 10.70 -20.26 -11.70
N PRO A 301 10.89 -18.92 -11.70
CA PRO A 301 12.12 -18.31 -12.15
C PRO A 301 13.31 -18.72 -11.29
N GLY A 302 14.47 -18.83 -11.92
CA GLY A 302 15.73 -18.98 -11.20
C GLY A 302 16.10 -17.71 -10.42
N PRO A 303 17.18 -17.75 -9.62
CA PRO A 303 17.59 -16.62 -8.77
C PRO A 303 17.86 -15.31 -9.53
N LYS A 304 18.36 -15.39 -10.77
CA LYS A 304 18.64 -14.24 -11.64
C LYS A 304 17.50 -13.86 -12.56
N GLU A 305 16.43 -14.68 -12.60
CA GLU A 305 15.33 -14.54 -13.54
C GLU A 305 14.12 -13.85 -12.91
N ALA A 306 13.36 -13.11 -13.71
CA ALA A 306 12.11 -12.46 -13.30
C ALA A 306 11.00 -12.76 -14.31
N ALA A 307 9.85 -13.25 -13.84
CA ALA A 307 8.71 -13.53 -14.69
C ALA A 307 7.96 -12.23 -15.04
N PHE A 308 7.74 -11.97 -16.34
CA PHE A 308 7.04 -10.79 -16.86
C PHE A 308 5.78 -11.18 -17.63
N ALA A 309 4.62 -10.72 -17.19
CA ALA A 309 3.37 -10.93 -17.90
C ALA A 309 3.28 -10.01 -19.12
N GLN A 310 3.49 -10.56 -20.31
CA GLN A 310 3.49 -9.81 -21.56
C GLN A 310 2.08 -9.41 -21.99
N SER A 311 1.10 -10.31 -21.79
CA SER A 311 -0.31 -10.03 -22.02
C SER A 311 -1.17 -10.56 -20.88
N ILE A 312 -2.26 -9.84 -20.57
CA ILE A 312 -3.22 -10.24 -19.52
C ILE A 312 -4.61 -10.13 -20.11
N THR A 313 -5.29 -11.27 -20.25
CA THR A 313 -6.64 -11.36 -20.80
C THR A 313 -7.57 -11.99 -19.80
N VAL A 314 -8.70 -11.33 -19.53
CA VAL A 314 -9.77 -11.88 -18.68
C VAL A 314 -11.06 -11.87 -19.50
N THR A 315 -11.67 -13.05 -19.64
CA THR A 315 -12.95 -13.24 -20.32
C THR A 315 -14.01 -13.69 -19.34
N THR A 316 -15.27 -13.38 -19.61
CA THR A 316 -16.40 -13.72 -18.76
C THR A 316 -17.47 -14.47 -19.56
N ASP A 317 -17.97 -15.58 -19.01
CA ASP A 317 -19.19 -16.24 -19.44
C ASP A 317 -20.22 -16.15 -18.32
N VAL A 318 -21.50 -16.02 -18.67
CA VAL A 318 -22.59 -16.06 -17.70
C VAL A 318 -22.99 -17.52 -17.49
N LEU A 319 -23.13 -17.91 -16.23
CA LEU A 319 -23.70 -19.20 -15.89
C LEU A 319 -25.17 -19.24 -16.38
N ASN A 320 -25.44 -19.88 -17.51
CA ASN A 320 -26.77 -20.12 -17.97
C ASN A 320 -27.34 -21.36 -17.24
N ASP A 321 -27.73 -21.16 -15.98
CA ASP A 321 -28.44 -22.15 -15.22
C ASP A 321 -29.91 -22.24 -15.67
N LEU A 322 -30.14 -23.06 -16.65
CA LEU A 322 -31.44 -23.63 -16.90
C LEU A 322 -31.30 -25.12 -17.33
N VAL A 323 -30.69 -25.93 -16.47
CA VAL A 323 -30.97 -27.36 -16.42
C VAL A 323 -31.48 -27.64 -15.01
N LEU A 324 -32.79 -27.42 -14.83
CA LEU A 324 -33.57 -28.05 -13.76
C LEU A 324 -33.88 -29.49 -14.17
#